data_feed86ead2c3d7cb907d62d136293bbe
#
_entry.id   feed86ead2c3d7cb907d62d136293bbe
#
_cell.length_a   1.000
_cell.length_b   1.000
_cell.length_c   1.000
_cell.angle_alpha   90.00
_cell.angle_beta   90.00
_cell.angle_gamma   90.00
#
_symmetry.space_group_name_H-M   'P 1'
#
loop_
_entity.id
_entity.type
_entity.pdbx_description
1 polymer ?
#
loop_
_entity_poly.entity_id
_entity_poly.type
_entity_poly.pdbx_seq_one_letter_code
_entity_poly.pdbx_strand_id
1 'polypeptide(L)'
;VNRLEDKKGTCRTGRRAVVASFHPHFGEEAPLVGRYGSGTIFISNCNLQCQFCQNFELSQLGEGREVSPEEMAAMMLHLQRRGCHNINIVSPTHVVSQVLEALPIAIEQGLSVPLVYNSGGYDSVETLRLLEGIFDIYMPDMKYSDAEIAREYSKIEDYPRVNQAAVKEMHRQVGDLVVNEEGVALRGLLIRHLILPHGLAGTEEIIRFIAEELSRDSYLNLMDQYRPCYRAHQFPLLTRPITPEEYGAALELAAKYGLRRLDQPRRWVFLLREI
;
A
#
# COMPACT_ATOMS: atom_id res chain seq x y z
N VAL A 1 -2.10 -13.47 19.72
CA VAL A 1 -2.82 -14.75 19.54
C VAL A 1 -1.92 -15.79 18.91
N ASN A 2 -2.12 -17.09 19.24
CA ASN A 2 -1.39 -18.19 18.63
C ASN A 2 -2.09 -18.63 17.32
N ARG A 3 -1.52 -18.24 16.19
CA ARG A 3 -2.09 -18.57 14.86
C ARG A 3 -1.80 -20.01 14.43
N LEU A 4 -0.81 -20.68 15.02
CA LEU A 4 -0.56 -22.11 14.78
C LEU A 4 -1.73 -22.97 15.27
N GLU A 5 -2.50 -22.45 16.24
CA GLU A 5 -3.75 -23.05 16.74
C GLU A 5 -5.00 -22.44 16.07
N ASP A 6 -4.82 -21.77 14.94
CA ASP A 6 -5.87 -21.05 14.19
C ASP A 6 -6.63 -19.98 15.01
N LYS A 7 -6.03 -19.46 16.07
CA LYS A 7 -6.63 -18.37 16.85
C LYS A 7 -6.56 -17.07 16.09
N LYS A 8 -7.70 -16.40 15.93
CA LYS A 8 -7.84 -15.13 15.22
C LYS A 8 -7.70 -13.95 16.19
N GLY A 9 -6.89 -12.96 15.82
CA GLY A 9 -6.75 -11.68 16.54
C GLY A 9 -7.63 -10.59 15.94
N THR A 10 -7.31 -9.32 16.24
CA THR A 10 -8.02 -8.15 15.71
C THR A 10 -8.06 -8.13 14.17
N CYS A 11 -7.01 -8.62 13.51
CA CYS A 11 -6.97 -8.74 12.05
C CYS A 11 -7.82 -9.89 11.48
N ARG A 12 -8.46 -10.70 12.32
CA ARG A 12 -9.37 -11.80 11.97
C ARG A 12 -8.78 -12.92 11.08
N THR A 13 -7.47 -12.91 10.88
CA THR A 13 -6.75 -13.93 10.11
C THR A 13 -6.21 -15.01 11.05
N GLY A 14 -6.42 -16.26 10.69
CA GLY A 14 -5.96 -17.45 11.40
C GLY A 14 -4.61 -17.97 10.89
N ARG A 15 -4.48 -19.31 10.81
CA ARG A 15 -3.26 -19.98 10.37
C ARG A 15 -2.94 -19.75 8.90
N ARG A 16 -3.95 -19.65 8.05
CA ARG A 16 -3.82 -19.44 6.60
C ARG A 16 -4.15 -18.02 6.21
N ALA A 17 -3.52 -17.53 5.16
CA ALA A 17 -3.91 -16.27 4.53
C ALA A 17 -5.24 -16.44 3.80
N VAL A 18 -6.05 -15.38 3.80
CA VAL A 18 -7.28 -15.31 2.99
C VAL A 18 -6.99 -14.40 1.81
N VAL A 19 -7.20 -14.88 0.60
CA VAL A 19 -7.01 -14.13 -0.64
C VAL A 19 -8.36 -13.87 -1.30
N ALA A 20 -8.64 -12.60 -1.58
CA ALA A 20 -9.86 -12.18 -2.28
C ALA A 20 -9.74 -12.40 -3.79
N SER A 21 -8.64 -11.95 -4.38
CA SER A 21 -8.38 -12.09 -5.81
C SER A 21 -6.89 -11.94 -6.12
N PHE A 22 -6.49 -12.35 -7.33
CA PHE A 22 -5.16 -12.05 -7.88
C PHE A 22 -5.25 -11.89 -9.40
N HIS A 23 -4.65 -10.84 -9.93
CA HIS A 23 -4.66 -10.55 -11.36
C HIS A 23 -3.64 -9.46 -11.72
N PRO A 24 -3.23 -9.33 -13.01
CA PRO A 24 -2.54 -8.13 -13.48
C PRO A 24 -3.41 -6.91 -13.22
N HIS A 25 -2.92 -5.97 -12.42
CA HIS A 25 -3.65 -4.76 -12.02
C HIS A 25 -3.01 -3.53 -12.65
N PHE A 26 -3.86 -2.64 -13.20
CA PHE A 26 -3.43 -1.44 -13.92
C PHE A 26 -3.79 -0.14 -13.19
N GLY A 27 -4.36 -0.26 -12.00
CA GLY A 27 -4.76 0.87 -11.16
C GLY A 27 -3.73 1.24 -10.08
N GLU A 28 -2.55 0.60 -10.06
CA GLU A 28 -1.46 0.96 -9.16
C GLU A 28 -0.66 2.16 -9.73
N GLU A 29 0.30 2.65 -8.96
CA GLU A 29 1.20 3.74 -9.33
C GLU A 29 1.97 3.45 -10.62
N ALA A 30 2.22 4.49 -11.41
CA ALA A 30 2.81 4.38 -12.74
C ALA A 30 4.08 3.51 -12.80
N PRO A 31 5.04 3.60 -11.85
CA PRO A 31 6.24 2.77 -11.89
C PRO A 31 6.00 1.28 -11.65
N LEU A 32 4.88 0.88 -11.03
CA LEU A 32 4.58 -0.53 -10.79
C LEU A 32 3.86 -1.19 -11.96
N VAL A 33 3.12 -0.41 -12.73
CA VAL A 33 2.18 -0.94 -13.75
C VAL A 33 2.88 -1.24 -15.07
N GLY A 34 3.78 -0.39 -15.53
CA GLY A 34 4.45 -0.56 -16.82
C GLY A 34 3.48 -0.95 -17.95
N ARG A 35 3.90 -1.85 -18.84
CA ARG A 35 3.10 -2.34 -19.98
C ARG A 35 2.14 -3.47 -19.61
N TYR A 36 2.53 -4.35 -18.66
CA TYR A 36 1.84 -5.61 -18.41
C TYR A 36 1.12 -5.65 -17.06
N GLY A 37 1.14 -4.54 -16.33
CA GLY A 37 0.48 -4.40 -15.04
C GLY A 37 1.34 -4.85 -13.85
N SER A 38 0.91 -4.47 -12.66
CA SER A 38 1.39 -5.00 -11.39
C SER A 38 0.71 -6.34 -11.11
N GLY A 39 1.46 -7.36 -10.75
CA GLY A 39 0.94 -8.67 -10.40
C GLY A 39 0.38 -8.66 -8.99
N THR A 40 -0.85 -8.18 -8.83
CA THR A 40 -1.43 -7.88 -7.53
C THR A 40 -2.18 -9.07 -6.94
N ILE A 41 -1.86 -9.38 -5.67
CA ILE A 41 -2.54 -10.37 -4.82
C ILE A 41 -3.24 -9.60 -3.69
N PHE A 42 -4.56 -9.58 -3.70
CA PHE A 42 -5.38 -8.88 -2.72
C PHE A 42 -5.64 -9.78 -1.51
N ILE A 43 -4.97 -9.46 -0.41
CA ILE A 43 -5.16 -10.16 0.86
C ILE A 43 -6.40 -9.61 1.57
N SER A 44 -7.23 -10.54 2.05
CA SER A 44 -8.42 -10.19 2.83
C SER A 44 -8.09 -9.96 4.29
N ASN A 45 -8.99 -9.26 4.97
CA ASN A 45 -8.78 -8.70 6.30
C ASN A 45 -7.74 -7.57 6.30
N CYS A 46 -7.57 -6.91 7.44
CA CYS A 46 -6.59 -5.84 7.61
C CYS A 46 -6.32 -5.65 9.11
N ASN A 47 -5.14 -5.17 9.44
CA ASN A 47 -4.78 -4.76 10.79
C ASN A 47 -5.32 -3.36 11.15
N LEU A 48 -5.83 -2.60 10.16
CA LEU A 48 -6.52 -1.32 10.33
C LEU A 48 -8.04 -1.48 10.18
N GLN A 49 -8.81 -0.58 10.80
CA GLN A 49 -10.26 -0.56 10.72
C GLN A 49 -10.78 0.76 10.16
N CYS A 50 -10.23 1.17 8.99
CA CYS A 50 -10.57 2.46 8.38
C CYS A 50 -12.06 2.54 8.06
N GLN A 51 -12.74 3.56 8.60
CA GLN A 51 -14.19 3.76 8.48
C GLN A 51 -14.60 4.24 7.07
N PHE A 52 -13.62 4.61 6.24
CA PHE A 52 -13.81 5.02 4.84
C PHE A 52 -13.09 4.09 3.85
N CYS A 53 -12.83 2.84 4.23
CA CYS A 53 -12.08 1.92 3.38
C CYS A 53 -12.78 1.68 2.05
N GLN A 54 -12.09 1.95 0.94
CA GLN A 54 -12.63 1.72 -0.42
C GLN A 54 -12.70 0.22 -0.76
N ASN A 55 -11.84 -0.58 -0.12
CA ASN A 55 -11.78 -2.03 -0.28
C ASN A 55 -12.40 -2.74 0.94
N PHE A 56 -13.52 -2.22 1.46
CA PHE A 56 -14.08 -2.71 2.72
C PHE A 56 -14.62 -4.14 2.63
N GLU A 57 -15.07 -4.59 1.45
CA GLU A 57 -15.58 -5.94 1.25
C GLU A 57 -14.48 -6.96 1.63
N LEU A 58 -13.27 -6.79 1.12
CA LEU A 58 -12.18 -7.70 1.45
C LEU A 58 -11.51 -7.35 2.79
N SER A 59 -11.28 -6.07 3.10
CA SER A 59 -10.53 -5.67 4.29
C SER A 59 -11.34 -5.74 5.59
N GLN A 60 -12.64 -5.42 5.55
CA GLN A 60 -13.52 -5.36 6.72
C GLN A 60 -14.53 -6.50 6.77
N LEU A 61 -15.05 -6.97 5.62
CA LEU A 61 -15.98 -8.11 5.58
C LEU A 61 -15.25 -9.45 5.42
N GLY A 62 -13.99 -9.43 4.94
CA GLY A 62 -13.14 -10.61 4.85
C GLY A 62 -13.52 -11.52 3.68
N GLU A 63 -14.06 -10.97 2.60
CA GLU A 63 -14.37 -11.73 1.39
C GLU A 63 -13.12 -12.36 0.79
N GLY A 64 -13.22 -13.63 0.44
CA GLY A 64 -12.11 -14.39 -0.11
C GLY A 64 -12.08 -15.83 0.37
N ARG A 65 -11.01 -16.55 0.05
CA ARG A 65 -10.81 -17.93 0.51
C ARG A 65 -9.44 -18.11 1.16
N GLU A 66 -9.37 -19.01 2.09
CA GLU A 66 -8.08 -19.45 2.65
C GLU A 66 -7.24 -20.12 1.56
N VAL A 67 -5.93 -19.85 1.58
CA VAL A 67 -4.96 -20.41 0.63
C VAL A 67 -3.80 -21.07 1.38
N SER A 68 -3.28 -22.15 0.81
CA SER A 68 -2.05 -22.77 1.29
C SER A 68 -0.81 -22.00 0.79
N PRO A 69 0.39 -22.23 1.38
CA PRO A 69 1.63 -21.66 0.85
C PRO A 69 1.87 -22.02 -0.63
N GLU A 70 1.56 -23.25 -1.05
CA GLU A 70 1.72 -23.73 -2.43
C GLU A 70 0.75 -23.00 -3.37
N GLU A 71 -0.49 -22.76 -2.95
CA GLU A 71 -1.46 -22.01 -3.73
C GLU A 71 -1.01 -20.53 -3.90
N MET A 72 -0.50 -19.90 -2.83
CA MET A 72 0.02 -18.53 -2.89
C MET A 72 1.25 -18.46 -3.80
N ALA A 73 2.18 -19.39 -3.72
CA ALA A 73 3.33 -19.50 -4.61
C ALA A 73 2.89 -19.66 -6.08
N ALA A 74 1.89 -20.51 -6.33
CA ALA A 74 1.32 -20.69 -7.67
C ALA A 74 0.68 -19.40 -8.23
N MET A 75 0.04 -18.58 -7.39
CA MET A 75 -0.49 -17.27 -7.78
C MET A 75 0.64 -16.31 -8.19
N MET A 76 1.73 -16.22 -7.42
CA MET A 76 2.90 -15.40 -7.75
C MET A 76 3.49 -15.79 -9.11
N LEU A 77 3.74 -17.08 -9.31
CA LEU A 77 4.28 -17.61 -10.56
C LEU A 77 3.33 -17.43 -11.76
N HIS A 78 2.02 -17.55 -11.54
CA HIS A 78 1.03 -17.26 -12.57
C HIS A 78 1.11 -15.80 -13.03
N LEU A 79 1.18 -14.86 -12.11
CA LEU A 79 1.29 -13.43 -12.41
C LEU A 79 2.60 -13.11 -13.16
N GLN A 80 3.72 -13.69 -12.73
CA GLN A 80 4.99 -13.57 -13.44
C GLN A 80 4.89 -14.11 -14.87
N ARG A 81 4.30 -15.31 -15.10
CA ARG A 81 4.08 -15.87 -16.43
C ARG A 81 3.16 -15.01 -17.32
N ARG A 82 2.25 -14.22 -16.70
CA ARG A 82 1.42 -13.23 -17.41
C ARG A 82 2.20 -11.98 -17.82
N GLY A 83 3.49 -11.89 -17.47
CA GLY A 83 4.37 -10.78 -17.80
C GLY A 83 4.31 -9.61 -16.82
N CYS A 84 3.64 -9.75 -15.67
CA CYS A 84 3.58 -8.70 -14.65
C CYS A 84 4.99 -8.29 -14.22
N HIS A 85 5.19 -7.00 -14.01
CA HIS A 85 6.51 -6.43 -13.72
C HIS A 85 6.98 -6.68 -12.28
N ASN A 86 6.08 -7.04 -11.39
CA ASN A 86 6.32 -7.31 -9.97
C ASN A 86 5.23 -8.23 -9.41
N ILE A 87 5.43 -8.71 -8.17
CA ILE A 87 4.38 -9.31 -7.35
C ILE A 87 4.05 -8.35 -6.21
N ASN A 88 2.88 -7.78 -6.24
CA ASN A 88 2.38 -6.80 -5.29
C ASN A 88 1.43 -7.47 -4.29
N ILE A 89 1.88 -7.61 -3.04
CA ILE A 89 1.07 -8.16 -1.95
C ILE A 89 0.35 -7.00 -1.25
N VAL A 90 -0.96 -6.91 -1.44
CA VAL A 90 -1.77 -5.84 -0.83
C VAL A 90 -2.22 -6.23 0.57
N SER A 91 -1.92 -5.38 1.56
CA SER A 91 -2.17 -5.59 3.00
C SER A 91 -1.43 -6.79 3.60
N PRO A 92 -0.11 -6.92 3.41
CA PRO A 92 0.67 -8.07 3.88
C PRO A 92 0.91 -8.10 5.39
N THR A 93 0.81 -6.97 6.09
CA THR A 93 1.21 -6.77 7.49
C THR A 93 0.77 -7.88 8.43
N HIS A 94 -0.44 -8.36 8.27
CA HIS A 94 -1.03 -9.39 9.13
C HIS A 94 -0.85 -10.82 8.62
N VAL A 95 -0.22 -11.01 7.47
CA VAL A 95 0.04 -12.33 6.83
C VAL A 95 1.51 -12.53 6.44
N VAL A 96 2.42 -11.77 7.04
CA VAL A 96 3.87 -11.86 6.75
C VAL A 96 4.37 -13.30 6.83
N SER A 97 4.02 -14.05 7.88
CA SER A 97 4.46 -15.45 8.04
C SER A 97 3.98 -16.35 6.92
N GLN A 98 2.74 -16.17 6.45
CA GLN A 98 2.17 -16.96 5.36
C GLN A 98 2.82 -16.63 4.02
N VAL A 99 3.15 -15.35 3.80
CA VAL A 99 3.93 -14.93 2.61
C VAL A 99 5.32 -15.55 2.64
N LEU A 100 6.01 -15.52 3.80
CA LEU A 100 7.33 -16.11 3.97
C LEU A 100 7.32 -17.65 3.80
N GLU A 101 6.24 -18.33 4.12
CA GLU A 101 6.07 -19.76 3.84
C GLU A 101 5.91 -20.06 2.33
N ALA A 102 5.29 -19.15 1.58
CA ALA A 102 5.07 -19.31 0.14
C ALA A 102 6.30 -18.96 -0.71
N LEU A 103 7.11 -18.00 -0.27
CA LEU A 103 8.23 -17.47 -1.06
C LEU A 103 9.29 -18.51 -1.44
N PRO A 104 9.80 -19.37 -0.53
CA PRO A 104 10.77 -20.41 -0.92
C PRO A 104 10.23 -21.32 -2.02
N ILE A 105 8.96 -21.70 -1.94
CA ILE A 105 8.29 -22.55 -2.94
C ILE A 105 8.26 -21.84 -4.30
N ALA A 106 7.93 -20.54 -4.30
CA ALA A 106 7.89 -19.77 -5.53
C ALA A 106 9.30 -19.56 -6.14
N ILE A 107 10.31 -19.29 -5.30
CA ILE A 107 11.69 -19.07 -5.71
C ILE A 107 12.28 -20.35 -6.32
N GLU A 108 12.09 -21.50 -5.69
CA GLU A 108 12.52 -22.80 -6.22
C GLU A 108 11.89 -23.12 -7.60
N GLN A 109 10.71 -22.57 -7.87
CA GLN A 109 10.01 -22.69 -9.15
C GLN A 109 10.28 -21.52 -10.11
N GLY A 110 11.26 -20.65 -9.82
CA GLY A 110 11.76 -19.62 -10.72
C GLY A 110 11.11 -18.25 -10.61
N LEU A 111 10.54 -17.88 -9.45
CA LEU A 111 10.11 -16.51 -9.18
C LEU A 111 11.34 -15.58 -9.21
N SER A 112 11.30 -14.52 -10.03
CA SER A 112 12.43 -13.62 -10.26
C SER A 112 12.06 -12.15 -10.44
N VAL A 113 10.78 -11.80 -10.46
CA VAL A 113 10.34 -10.40 -10.54
C VAL A 113 10.34 -9.74 -9.16
N PRO A 114 10.51 -8.41 -9.06
CA PRO A 114 10.50 -7.69 -7.80
C PRO A 114 9.26 -7.95 -6.95
N LEU A 115 9.44 -7.99 -5.64
CA LEU A 115 8.36 -8.13 -4.66
C LEU A 115 7.99 -6.76 -4.07
N VAL A 116 6.70 -6.45 -4.04
CA VAL A 116 6.16 -5.21 -3.48
C VAL A 116 5.40 -5.49 -2.18
N TYR A 117 5.79 -4.83 -1.11
CA TYR A 117 5.10 -4.81 0.18
C TYR A 117 4.17 -3.60 0.26
N ASN A 118 2.90 -3.79 -0.10
CA ASN A 118 1.88 -2.73 -0.17
C ASN A 118 1.05 -2.71 1.10
N SER A 119 1.40 -1.86 2.05
CA SER A 119 0.81 -1.86 3.39
C SER A 119 0.07 -0.58 3.74
N GLY A 120 -0.79 -0.67 4.75
CA GLY A 120 -1.41 0.51 5.37
C GLY A 120 -0.44 1.35 6.22
N GLY A 121 0.86 1.00 6.23
CA GLY A 121 1.90 1.71 6.95
C GLY A 121 1.88 1.55 8.47
N TYR A 122 1.06 0.65 9.00
CA TYR A 122 1.03 0.32 10.44
C TYR A 122 1.72 -1.01 10.67
N ASP A 123 3.06 -0.97 10.60
CA ASP A 123 3.94 -2.14 10.60
C ASP A 123 4.92 -2.10 11.77
N SER A 124 5.22 -3.27 12.36
CA SER A 124 6.23 -3.41 13.41
C SER A 124 7.63 -3.29 12.80
N VAL A 125 8.46 -2.44 13.38
CA VAL A 125 9.88 -2.27 12.96
C VAL A 125 10.64 -3.60 13.12
N GLU A 126 10.37 -4.37 14.18
CA GLU A 126 10.99 -5.68 14.38
C GLU A 126 10.62 -6.66 13.25
N THR A 127 9.35 -6.65 12.83
CA THR A 127 8.92 -7.47 11.69
C THR A 127 9.58 -7.01 10.40
N LEU A 128 9.65 -5.70 10.13
CA LEU A 128 10.31 -5.15 8.94
C LEU A 128 11.79 -5.53 8.88
N ARG A 129 12.50 -5.54 10.01
CA ARG A 129 13.89 -5.98 10.08
C ARG A 129 14.07 -7.45 9.70
N LEU A 130 13.11 -8.31 10.00
CA LEU A 130 13.12 -9.70 9.55
C LEU A 130 12.86 -9.84 8.05
N LEU A 131 12.30 -8.82 7.42
CA LEU A 131 12.02 -8.76 5.98
C LEU A 131 13.14 -8.11 5.16
N GLU A 132 14.24 -7.69 5.79
CA GLU A 132 15.37 -7.06 5.09
C GLU A 132 15.93 -7.99 4.01
N GLY A 133 16.01 -7.50 2.77
CA GLY A 133 16.48 -8.26 1.62
C GLY A 133 15.44 -9.21 0.99
N ILE A 134 14.20 -9.22 1.49
CA ILE A 134 13.11 -10.05 0.94
C ILE A 134 12.22 -9.26 -0.01
N PHE A 135 11.84 -8.03 0.37
CA PHE A 135 11.05 -7.16 -0.49
C PHE A 135 11.95 -6.12 -1.16
N ASP A 136 11.78 -5.97 -2.46
CA ASP A 136 12.52 -5.00 -3.27
C ASP A 136 11.90 -3.61 -3.18
N ILE A 137 10.57 -3.55 -3.07
CA ILE A 137 9.81 -2.30 -3.05
C ILE A 137 8.89 -2.30 -1.82
N TYR A 138 9.00 -1.25 -1.01
CA TYR A 138 8.01 -0.94 0.02
C TYR A 138 7.08 0.15 -0.47
N MET A 139 5.76 -0.08 -0.31
CA MET A 139 4.72 0.88 -0.68
C MET A 139 3.76 1.10 0.50
N PRO A 140 4.19 1.85 1.53
CA PRO A 140 3.36 2.17 2.68
C PRO A 140 2.41 3.33 2.39
N ASP A 141 1.21 3.29 2.98
CA ASP A 141 0.41 4.49 3.16
C ASP A 141 0.94 5.29 4.36
N MET A 142 0.91 6.63 4.25
CA MET A 142 0.98 7.55 5.38
C MET A 142 -0.39 8.24 5.49
N LYS A 143 -1.26 7.74 6.40
CA LYS A 143 -2.68 8.12 6.41
C LYS A 143 -2.98 9.35 7.25
N TYR A 144 -2.29 9.52 8.38
CA TYR A 144 -2.57 10.56 9.37
C TYR A 144 -1.30 11.04 10.04
N SER A 145 -1.26 12.35 10.33
CA SER A 145 -0.26 12.94 11.21
C SER A 145 -0.74 13.05 12.67
N ASP A 146 -2.04 12.95 12.90
CA ASP A 146 -2.69 13.13 14.19
C ASP A 146 -3.24 11.80 14.76
N ALA A 147 -2.99 11.56 16.07
CA ALA A 147 -3.36 10.35 16.76
C ALA A 147 -4.88 10.24 17.02
N GLU A 148 -5.55 11.36 17.31
CA GLU A 148 -6.99 11.38 17.56
C GLU A 148 -7.76 11.11 16.28
N ILE A 149 -7.33 11.69 15.17
CA ILE A 149 -7.88 11.43 13.84
C ILE A 149 -7.69 9.95 13.44
N ALA A 150 -6.51 9.40 13.71
CA ALA A 150 -6.24 7.98 13.45
C ALA A 150 -7.11 7.06 14.33
N ARG A 151 -7.30 7.40 15.61
CA ARG A 151 -8.19 6.69 16.54
C ARG A 151 -9.64 6.75 16.06
N GLU A 152 -10.09 7.92 15.65
CA GLU A 152 -11.47 8.10 15.22
C GLU A 152 -11.77 7.35 13.93
N TYR A 153 -10.91 7.48 12.90
CA TYR A 153 -11.23 6.99 11.55
C TYR A 153 -10.59 5.65 11.19
N SER A 154 -9.58 5.18 11.93
CA SER A 154 -8.97 3.85 11.69
C SER A 154 -8.87 2.97 12.93
N LYS A 155 -9.36 3.45 14.10
CA LYS A 155 -9.39 2.75 15.40
C LYS A 155 -7.99 2.37 15.91
N ILE A 156 -6.99 3.19 15.62
CA ILE A 156 -5.59 3.03 16.03
C ILE A 156 -5.08 4.35 16.60
N GLU A 157 -4.70 4.38 17.88
CA GLU A 157 -4.28 5.60 18.58
C GLU A 157 -2.85 6.03 18.26
N ASP A 158 -1.94 5.09 18.07
CA ASP A 158 -0.52 5.38 17.89
C ASP A 158 -0.06 5.29 16.41
N TYR A 159 -1.00 5.39 15.46
CA TYR A 159 -0.71 5.27 14.04
C TYR A 159 0.43 6.19 13.58
N PRO A 160 0.45 7.51 13.85
CA PRO A 160 1.50 8.40 13.33
C PRO A 160 2.89 7.98 13.79
N ARG A 161 3.04 7.64 15.06
CA ARG A 161 4.33 7.21 15.65
C ARG A 161 4.82 5.89 15.05
N VAL A 162 3.93 4.91 14.95
CA VAL A 162 4.27 3.59 14.39
C VAL A 162 4.56 3.70 12.90
N ASN A 163 3.74 4.46 12.15
CA ASN A 163 3.89 4.68 10.72
C ASN A 163 5.24 5.35 10.40
N GLN A 164 5.58 6.46 11.07
CA GLN A 164 6.85 7.14 10.83
C GLN A 164 8.05 6.24 11.11
N ALA A 165 8.02 5.45 12.18
CA ALA A 165 9.09 4.50 12.49
C ALA A 165 9.20 3.39 11.44
N ALA A 166 8.07 2.86 10.98
CA ALA A 166 8.01 1.83 9.93
C ALA A 166 8.54 2.36 8.60
N VAL A 167 8.11 3.56 8.17
CA VAL A 167 8.54 4.15 6.89
C VAL A 167 10.03 4.49 6.92
N LYS A 168 10.59 4.96 8.05
CA LYS A 168 12.04 5.14 8.21
C LYS A 168 12.80 3.83 8.05
N GLU A 169 12.31 2.75 8.65
CA GLU A 169 12.95 1.43 8.51
C GLU A 169 12.85 0.91 7.08
N MET A 170 11.69 1.05 6.43
CA MET A 170 11.52 0.69 5.01
C MET A 170 12.50 1.45 4.12
N HIS A 171 12.62 2.79 4.31
CA HIS A 171 13.57 3.61 3.57
C HIS A 171 15.02 3.21 3.84
N ARG A 172 15.38 2.90 5.09
CA ARG A 172 16.73 2.40 5.44
C ARG A 172 17.09 1.14 4.64
N GLN A 173 16.12 0.23 4.43
CA GLN A 173 16.36 -1.05 3.75
C GLN A 173 16.54 -0.90 2.24
N VAL A 174 15.68 -0.11 1.60
CA VAL A 174 15.60 -0.08 0.14
C VAL A 174 16.00 1.25 -0.50
N GLY A 175 16.07 2.34 0.28
CA GLY A 175 16.36 3.70 -0.21
C GLY A 175 15.25 4.31 -1.04
N ASP A 176 15.58 5.35 -1.80
CA ASP A 176 14.67 5.99 -2.73
C ASP A 176 14.33 5.09 -3.91
N LEU A 177 13.15 5.31 -4.52
CA LEU A 177 12.66 4.50 -5.64
C LEU A 177 13.60 4.56 -6.85
N VAL A 178 14.04 3.40 -7.32
CA VAL A 178 14.85 3.21 -8.53
C VAL A 178 13.98 2.59 -9.62
N VAL A 179 13.99 3.21 -10.79
CA VAL A 179 13.28 2.72 -11.98
C VAL A 179 14.27 2.38 -13.09
N ASN A 180 13.89 1.48 -13.98
CA ASN A 180 14.65 1.18 -15.19
C ASN A 180 14.41 2.25 -16.28
N GLU A 181 15.01 2.05 -17.46
CA GLU A 181 14.88 2.96 -18.62
C GLU A 181 13.43 3.10 -19.14
N GLU A 182 12.58 2.12 -18.86
CA GLU A 182 11.16 2.14 -19.22
C GLU A 182 10.28 2.80 -18.15
N GLY A 183 10.88 3.28 -17.02
CA GLY A 183 10.19 3.87 -15.89
C GLY A 183 9.52 2.85 -14.96
N VAL A 184 9.87 1.56 -15.06
CA VAL A 184 9.35 0.50 -14.19
C VAL A 184 10.22 0.38 -12.95
N ALA A 185 9.59 0.32 -11.78
CA ALA A 185 10.27 0.22 -10.50
C ALA A 185 11.00 -1.13 -10.35
N LEU A 186 12.25 -1.04 -9.90
CA LEU A 186 13.09 -2.19 -9.60
C LEU A 186 13.25 -2.41 -8.10
N ARG A 187 13.38 -1.33 -7.33
CA ARG A 187 13.52 -1.35 -5.88
C ARG A 187 13.26 0.04 -5.30
N GLY A 188 13.05 0.12 -3.99
CA GLY A 188 13.00 1.38 -3.26
C GLY A 188 11.67 1.67 -2.62
N LEU A 189 11.57 2.85 -2.00
CA LEU A 189 10.38 3.29 -1.28
C LEU A 189 9.48 4.12 -2.20
N LEU A 190 8.19 3.75 -2.25
CA LEU A 190 7.11 4.50 -2.88
C LEU A 190 6.07 4.81 -1.81
N ILE A 191 5.92 6.08 -1.45
CA ILE A 191 5.00 6.50 -0.39
C ILE A 191 3.66 6.89 -0.99
N ARG A 192 2.57 6.50 -0.33
CA ARG A 192 1.21 6.92 -0.68
C ARG A 192 0.60 7.76 0.44
N HIS A 193 -0.05 8.84 0.07
CA HIS A 193 -0.79 9.70 0.99
C HIS A 193 -2.16 10.03 0.43
N LEU A 194 -3.23 9.49 1.05
CA LEU A 194 -4.59 9.80 0.68
C LEU A 194 -5.00 11.12 1.33
N ILE A 195 -5.26 12.13 0.49
CA ILE A 195 -5.76 13.41 0.96
C ILE A 195 -7.20 13.22 1.41
N LEU A 196 -7.51 13.67 2.62
CA LEU A 196 -8.85 13.63 3.18
C LEU A 196 -9.46 15.05 3.22
N PRO A 197 -10.79 15.16 3.10
CA PRO A 197 -11.44 16.46 3.19
C PRO A 197 -11.15 17.16 4.52
N HIS A 198 -11.23 18.48 4.53
CA HIS A 198 -11.01 19.32 5.71
C HIS A 198 -9.59 19.22 6.31
N GLY A 199 -8.59 18.75 5.55
CA GLY A 199 -7.23 18.59 6.02
C GLY A 199 -7.04 17.47 7.07
N LEU A 200 -8.01 16.58 7.24
CA LEU A 200 -8.02 15.54 8.28
C LEU A 200 -6.81 14.60 8.26
N ALA A 201 -6.19 14.42 7.09
CA ALA A 201 -5.00 13.58 6.96
C ALA A 201 -3.74 14.24 7.58
N GLY A 202 -3.72 15.56 7.78
CA GLY A 202 -2.53 16.31 8.22
C GLY A 202 -1.42 16.29 7.17
N THR A 203 -1.78 16.65 5.95
CA THR A 203 -0.91 16.55 4.75
C THR A 203 0.38 17.32 4.91
N GLU A 204 0.38 18.54 5.51
CA GLU A 204 1.61 19.35 5.66
C GLU A 204 2.63 18.65 6.55
N GLU A 205 2.22 18.10 7.69
CA GLU A 205 3.09 17.39 8.62
C GLU A 205 3.68 16.12 7.98
N ILE A 206 2.89 15.39 7.18
CA ILE A 206 3.35 14.20 6.47
C ILE A 206 4.38 14.58 5.40
N ILE A 207 4.09 15.58 4.57
CA ILE A 207 5.02 16.07 3.54
C ILE A 207 6.32 16.57 4.16
N ARG A 208 6.23 17.34 5.24
CA ARG A 208 7.39 17.82 5.99
C ARG A 208 8.24 16.65 6.51
N PHE A 209 7.61 15.66 7.14
CA PHE A 209 8.30 14.46 7.62
C PHE A 209 9.04 13.74 6.48
N ILE A 210 8.40 13.55 5.32
CA ILE A 210 9.04 12.90 4.17
C ILE A 210 10.27 13.70 3.72
N ALA A 211 10.14 15.02 3.58
CA ALA A 211 11.21 15.88 3.07
C ALA A 211 12.38 16.05 4.05
N GLU A 212 12.12 16.08 5.36
CA GLU A 212 13.12 16.41 6.39
C GLU A 212 13.70 15.17 7.06
N GLU A 213 12.93 14.09 7.18
CA GLU A 213 13.30 12.91 7.97
C GLU A 213 13.61 11.66 7.11
N LEU A 214 13.23 11.68 5.81
CA LEU A 214 13.51 10.61 4.87
C LEU A 214 14.38 11.13 3.72
N SER A 215 13.77 11.61 2.64
CA SER A 215 14.47 12.11 1.46
C SER A 215 13.62 13.05 0.64
N ARG A 216 14.21 14.13 0.10
CA ARG A 216 13.52 14.98 -0.89
C ARG A 216 13.38 14.31 -2.25
N ASP A 217 14.11 13.24 -2.48
CA ASP A 217 14.00 12.39 -3.68
C ASP A 217 13.04 11.22 -3.52
N SER A 218 12.31 11.15 -2.38
CA SER A 218 11.25 10.17 -2.18
C SER A 218 10.20 10.26 -3.27
N TYR A 219 9.75 9.09 -3.77
CA TYR A 219 8.63 9.01 -4.68
C TYR A 219 7.32 9.03 -3.89
N LEU A 220 6.45 10.01 -4.18
CA LEU A 220 5.23 10.24 -3.43
C LEU A 220 4.00 10.26 -4.35
N ASN A 221 3.00 9.43 -4.04
CA ASN A 221 1.66 9.54 -4.60
C ASN A 221 0.76 10.33 -3.63
N LEU A 222 0.43 11.57 -4.00
CA LEU A 222 -0.63 12.35 -3.37
C LEU A 222 -1.95 11.95 -4.02
N MET A 223 -2.71 11.10 -3.33
CA MET A 223 -3.92 10.49 -3.87
C MET A 223 -5.13 11.41 -3.69
N ASP A 224 -5.79 11.75 -4.81
CA ASP A 224 -6.99 12.60 -4.86
C ASP A 224 -8.31 11.81 -4.91
N GLN A 225 -8.23 10.48 -5.02
CA GLN A 225 -9.38 9.61 -5.25
C GLN A 225 -10.24 9.34 -4.03
N TYR A 226 -10.11 10.12 -2.93
CA TYR A 226 -10.98 9.94 -1.79
C TYR A 226 -12.45 10.09 -2.18
N ARG A 227 -13.25 9.12 -1.80
CA ARG A 227 -14.71 9.16 -1.87
C ARG A 227 -15.30 8.53 -0.60
N PRO A 228 -16.46 9.01 -0.13
CA PRO A 228 -17.16 8.37 0.98
C PRO A 228 -17.50 6.91 0.67
N CYS A 229 -16.91 5.98 1.43
CA CYS A 229 -17.14 4.55 1.31
C CYS A 229 -17.38 3.94 2.68
N TYR A 230 -17.89 2.70 2.72
CA TYR A 230 -18.12 1.92 3.93
C TYR A 230 -18.98 2.70 4.95
N ARG A 231 -18.38 3.11 6.09
CA ARG A 231 -19.06 3.84 7.16
C ARG A 231 -18.80 5.35 7.14
N ALA A 232 -18.16 5.87 6.12
CA ALA A 232 -17.82 7.30 6.02
C ALA A 232 -19.04 8.22 6.23
N HIS A 233 -20.23 7.77 5.80
CA HIS A 233 -21.49 8.52 5.99
C HIS A 233 -21.88 8.74 7.46
N GLN A 234 -21.29 7.99 8.40
CA GLN A 234 -21.52 8.16 9.84
C GLN A 234 -20.66 9.28 10.45
N PHE A 235 -19.74 9.84 9.68
CA PHE A 235 -18.79 10.86 10.10
C PHE A 235 -18.99 12.12 9.26
N PRO A 236 -19.57 13.21 9.81
CA PRO A 236 -19.91 14.39 9.03
C PRO A 236 -18.78 14.97 8.18
N LEU A 237 -17.53 14.90 8.68
CA LEU A 237 -16.36 15.42 7.98
C LEU A 237 -15.86 14.51 6.84
N LEU A 238 -16.38 13.29 6.72
CA LEU A 238 -16.00 12.32 5.67
C LEU A 238 -17.08 12.13 4.59
N THR A 239 -18.12 12.96 4.57
CA THR A 239 -19.31 12.76 3.71
C THR A 239 -19.16 13.29 2.29
N ARG A 240 -18.06 13.96 1.95
CA ARG A 240 -17.78 14.49 0.61
C ARG A 240 -16.39 14.09 0.11
N PRO A 241 -16.17 14.05 -1.23
CA PRO A 241 -14.82 14.00 -1.79
C PRO A 241 -14.03 15.26 -1.41
N ILE A 242 -12.72 15.22 -1.63
CA ILE A 242 -11.88 16.42 -1.56
C ILE A 242 -12.23 17.40 -2.68
N THR A 243 -11.93 18.67 -2.49
CA THR A 243 -12.08 19.68 -3.53
C THR A 243 -10.79 19.84 -4.35
N PRO A 244 -10.86 20.43 -5.56
CA PRO A 244 -9.67 20.77 -6.33
C PRO A 244 -8.69 21.66 -5.57
N GLU A 245 -9.20 22.57 -4.73
CA GLU A 245 -8.39 23.47 -3.89
C GLU A 245 -7.63 22.69 -2.81
N GLU A 246 -8.27 21.68 -2.17
CA GLU A 246 -7.62 20.80 -1.19
C GLU A 246 -6.49 19.99 -1.84
N TYR A 247 -6.70 19.51 -3.07
CA TYR A 247 -5.64 18.82 -3.82
C TYR A 247 -4.55 19.79 -4.27
N GLY A 248 -4.90 20.95 -4.79
CA GLY A 248 -3.96 22.01 -5.19
C GLY A 248 -3.04 22.43 -4.03
N ALA A 249 -3.62 22.63 -2.84
CA ALA A 249 -2.86 22.96 -1.64
C ALA A 249 -1.84 21.86 -1.28
N ALA A 250 -2.20 20.58 -1.44
CA ALA A 250 -1.27 19.46 -1.19
C ALA A 250 -0.09 19.47 -2.18
N LEU A 251 -0.32 19.77 -3.45
CA LEU A 251 0.74 19.91 -4.46
C LEU A 251 1.66 21.10 -4.17
N GLU A 252 1.10 22.25 -3.74
CA GLU A 252 1.87 23.42 -3.33
C GLU A 252 2.77 23.12 -2.11
N LEU A 253 2.26 22.36 -1.13
CA LEU A 253 3.04 21.90 0.01
C LEU A 253 4.19 20.99 -0.43
N ALA A 254 3.96 20.04 -1.32
CA ALA A 254 5.03 19.17 -1.85
C ALA A 254 6.12 20.01 -2.53
N ALA A 255 5.74 20.99 -3.35
CA ALA A 255 6.67 21.90 -4.00
C ALA A 255 7.44 22.78 -2.97
N LYS A 256 6.76 23.34 -1.97
CA LYS A 256 7.34 24.15 -0.87
C LYS A 256 8.44 23.37 -0.12
N TYR A 257 8.22 22.10 0.17
CA TYR A 257 9.19 21.24 0.87
C TYR A 257 10.22 20.58 -0.06
N GLY A 258 10.10 20.78 -1.38
CA GLY A 258 11.08 20.33 -2.37
C GLY A 258 10.91 18.88 -2.82
N LEU A 259 9.76 18.25 -2.58
CA LEU A 259 9.41 16.95 -3.13
C LEU A 259 9.01 17.10 -4.60
N ARG A 260 9.75 16.47 -5.52
CA ARG A 260 9.59 16.65 -6.96
C ARG A 260 9.17 15.37 -7.70
N ARG A 261 9.33 14.23 -7.08
CA ARG A 261 9.01 12.93 -7.67
C ARG A 261 7.60 12.51 -7.27
N LEU A 262 6.62 13.23 -7.83
CA LEU A 262 5.21 12.93 -7.59
C LEU A 262 4.67 11.96 -8.64
N ASP A 263 3.83 11.02 -8.21
CA ASP A 263 3.09 10.16 -9.14
C ASP A 263 2.15 11.01 -9.98
N GLN A 264 2.16 10.75 -11.28
CA GLN A 264 1.31 11.48 -12.22
C GLN A 264 0.04 10.67 -12.44
N PRO A 265 -1.16 11.22 -12.19
CA PRO A 265 -2.38 10.52 -12.53
C PRO A 265 -2.37 10.19 -14.03
N ARG A 266 -2.52 8.91 -14.36
CA ARG A 266 -2.61 8.48 -15.75
C ARG A 266 -3.86 9.11 -16.36
N ARG A 267 -3.68 10.14 -17.18
CA ARG A 267 -4.73 10.59 -18.09
C ARG A 267 -4.95 9.46 -19.10
N TRP A 268 -6.02 8.70 -18.93
CA TRP A 268 -6.50 7.80 -19.97
C TRP A 268 -6.87 8.68 -21.16
N VAL A 269 -5.95 8.83 -22.12
CA VAL A 269 -6.28 9.36 -23.42
C VAL A 269 -7.06 8.27 -24.12
N PHE A 270 -8.38 8.34 -24.04
CA PHE A 270 -9.24 7.59 -24.96
C PHE A 270 -8.95 8.15 -26.36
N LEU A 271 -8.02 7.53 -27.06
CA LEU A 271 -7.94 7.64 -28.51
C LEU A 271 -9.22 6.98 -29.06
N LEU A 272 -10.27 7.76 -29.21
CA LEU A 272 -11.35 7.46 -30.12
C LEU A 272 -10.69 7.39 -31.50
N ARG A 273 -10.31 6.19 -31.94
CA ARG A 273 -10.09 5.93 -33.36
C ARG A 273 -11.48 6.05 -33.98
N GLU A 274 -11.70 7.13 -34.71
CA GLU A 274 -12.78 7.22 -35.68
C GLU A 274 -12.60 6.03 -36.64
N ILE A 275 -13.66 5.23 -36.77
CA ILE A 275 -13.81 4.17 -37.77
C ILE A 275 -14.38 4.81 -39.03
#